data_687934dddb50cc0149f75a601338001a
#
_entry.id   687934dddb50cc0149f75a601338001a
#
_cell.length_a   1.000
_cell.length_b   1.000
_cell.length_c   1.000
_cell.angle_alpha   90.00
_cell.angle_beta   90.00
_cell.angle_gamma   90.00
#
_symmetry.space_group_name_H-M   'P 1'
#
loop_
_entity.id
_entity.type
_entity.pdbx_description
1 polymer ?
#
loop_
_entity_poly.entity_id
_entity_poly.type
_entity_poly.pdbx_seq_one_letter_code
_entity_poly.pdbx_strand_id
1 'polypeptide(L)'
;PQWSDLGMFLQTFMLLAKEAGLDTCAQEAWSMKQDSVSQFVKSDAEDMLFCGMCIGYKDNEAPVNNLVSERRPIDEWAQFL
;
A
#
# COMPACT_ATOMS: atom_id res chain seq x y z
N PRO A 1 5.00 14.44 10.11
CA PRO A 1 4.30 13.36 10.82
C PRO A 1 3.24 12.66 9.98
N GLN A 2 2.48 13.42 9.18
CA GLN A 2 1.36 12.87 8.39
C GLN A 2 1.73 11.70 7.45
N TRP A 3 2.92 11.70 6.89
CA TRP A 3 3.39 10.59 6.04
C TRP A 3 3.65 9.31 6.83
N SER A 4 4.16 9.47 8.06
CA SER A 4 4.34 8.34 8.98
C SER A 4 3.00 7.77 9.42
N ASP A 5 2.06 8.63 9.77
CA ASP A 5 0.71 8.24 10.18
C ASP A 5 -0.02 7.51 9.05
N LEU A 6 0.08 8.04 7.82
CA LEU A 6 -0.49 7.41 6.63
C LEU A 6 0.12 6.03 6.38
N GLY A 7 1.45 5.90 6.47
CA GLY A 7 2.13 4.62 6.29
C GLY A 7 1.71 3.58 7.33
N MET A 8 1.59 3.98 8.59
CA MET A 8 1.09 3.11 9.67
C MET A 8 -0.36 2.70 9.44
N PHE A 9 -1.21 3.63 9.00
CA PHE A 9 -2.60 3.33 8.64
C PHE A 9 -2.69 2.31 7.51
N LEU A 10 -1.97 2.54 6.41
CA LEU A 10 -1.97 1.65 5.24
C LEU A 10 -1.48 0.24 5.60
N GLN A 11 -0.40 0.14 6.37
CA GLN A 11 0.11 -1.17 6.81
C GLN A 11 -0.89 -1.89 7.72
N THR A 12 -1.50 -1.19 8.66
CA THR A 12 -2.51 -1.76 9.54
C THR A 12 -3.72 -2.24 8.74
N PHE A 13 -4.18 -1.44 7.78
CA PHE A 13 -5.28 -1.82 6.88
C PHE A 13 -4.95 -3.11 6.10
N MET A 14 -3.75 -3.20 5.51
CA MET A 14 -3.34 -4.38 4.76
C MET A 14 -3.28 -5.64 5.64
N LEU A 15 -2.81 -5.52 6.88
CA LEU A 15 -2.78 -6.65 7.82
C LEU A 15 -4.18 -7.12 8.20
N LEU A 16 -5.09 -6.19 8.51
CA LEU A 16 -6.48 -6.50 8.84
C LEU A 16 -7.23 -7.10 7.64
N ALA A 17 -6.99 -6.59 6.43
CA ALA A 17 -7.55 -7.17 5.21
C ALA A 17 -7.07 -8.62 5.04
N LYS A 18 -5.79 -8.89 5.29
CA LYS A 18 -5.22 -10.24 5.22
C LYS A 18 -5.83 -11.18 6.26
N GLU A 19 -6.03 -10.71 7.49
CA GLU A 19 -6.74 -11.45 8.53
C GLU A 19 -8.18 -11.80 8.12
N ALA A 20 -8.85 -10.89 7.40
CA ALA A 20 -10.18 -11.11 6.84
C ALA A 20 -10.19 -12.00 5.57
N GLY A 21 -9.05 -12.55 5.17
CA GLY A 21 -8.92 -13.43 4.00
C GLY A 21 -8.80 -12.70 2.67
N LEU A 22 -8.53 -11.40 2.69
CA LEU A 22 -8.35 -10.58 1.50
C LEU A 22 -6.88 -10.28 1.26
N ASP A 23 -6.51 -10.11 0.00
CA ASP A 23 -5.21 -9.64 -0.42
C ASP A 23 -5.29 -8.17 -0.89
N THR A 24 -4.20 -7.44 -0.74
CA THR A 24 -4.11 -6.03 -1.09
C THR A 24 -2.89 -5.74 -1.94
N CYS A 25 -2.99 -4.70 -2.76
CA CYS A 25 -1.87 -4.19 -3.55
C CYS A 25 -1.90 -2.67 -3.56
N ALA A 26 -0.96 -2.05 -2.86
CA ALA A 26 -0.78 -0.61 -2.89
C ALA A 26 -0.08 -0.21 -4.20
N GLN A 27 -0.61 0.82 -4.87
CA GLN A 27 -0.17 1.27 -6.19
C GLN A 27 0.11 2.77 -6.17
N GLU A 28 1.35 3.12 -5.96
CA GLU A 28 1.80 4.52 -5.86
C GLU A 28 1.67 5.28 -7.20
N ALA A 29 1.67 4.56 -8.33
CA ALA A 29 1.50 5.14 -9.66
C ALA A 29 0.21 5.96 -9.84
N TRP A 30 -0.80 5.72 -9.01
CA TRP A 30 -2.03 6.53 -9.01
C TRP A 30 -1.80 7.99 -8.63
N SER A 31 -0.75 8.30 -7.85
CA SER A 31 -0.40 9.68 -7.50
C SER A 31 -0.16 10.57 -8.73
N MET A 32 0.29 9.98 -9.84
CA MET A 32 0.45 10.68 -11.12
C MET A 32 -0.88 11.07 -11.78
N LYS A 33 -2.00 10.61 -11.25
CA LYS A 33 -3.36 10.86 -11.76
C LYS A 33 -4.19 11.71 -10.79
N GLN A 34 -3.53 12.52 -9.97
CA GLN A 34 -4.13 13.37 -8.94
C GLN A 34 -5.41 14.08 -9.45
N ASP A 35 -5.32 14.82 -10.55
CA ASP A 35 -6.43 15.64 -11.04
C ASP A 35 -7.66 14.78 -11.42
N SER A 36 -7.41 13.70 -12.16
CA SER A 36 -8.49 12.80 -12.62
C SER A 36 -9.18 12.10 -11.46
N VAL A 37 -8.37 11.62 -10.48
CA VAL A 37 -8.90 10.92 -9.31
C VAL A 37 -9.65 11.90 -8.40
N SER A 38 -9.07 13.08 -8.13
CA SER A 38 -9.70 14.11 -7.30
C SER A 38 -11.07 14.55 -7.85
N GLN A 39 -11.16 14.72 -9.17
CA GLN A 39 -12.45 15.01 -9.80
C GLN A 39 -13.48 13.89 -9.61
N PHE A 40 -13.03 12.64 -9.73
CA PHE A 40 -13.92 11.47 -9.60
C PHE A 40 -14.41 11.25 -8.17
N VAL A 41 -13.49 11.31 -7.19
CA VAL A 41 -13.84 11.10 -5.77
C VAL A 41 -14.35 12.35 -5.09
N LYS A 42 -14.28 13.52 -5.77
CA LYS A 42 -14.66 14.84 -5.23
C LYS A 42 -13.91 15.19 -3.95
N SER A 43 -12.60 14.95 -3.93
CA SER A 43 -11.75 15.34 -2.82
C SER A 43 -11.56 16.86 -2.76
N ASP A 44 -11.16 17.36 -1.60
CA ASP A 44 -10.85 18.76 -1.42
C ASP A 44 -9.56 19.15 -2.19
N ALA A 45 -9.45 20.44 -2.54
CA ALA A 45 -8.31 20.95 -3.31
C ALA A 45 -6.96 20.83 -2.57
N GLU A 46 -7.02 20.75 -1.24
CA GLU A 46 -5.84 20.57 -0.37
C GLU A 46 -5.42 19.10 -0.24
N ASP A 47 -6.26 18.16 -0.67
CA ASP A 47 -5.97 16.74 -0.57
C ASP A 47 -4.92 16.30 -1.60
N MET A 48 -4.03 15.44 -1.17
CA MET A 48 -3.00 14.86 -2.02
C MET A 48 -3.20 13.35 -2.16
N LEU A 49 -3.29 12.88 -3.40
CA LEU A 49 -3.37 11.45 -3.68
C LEU A 49 -2.00 10.80 -3.47
N PHE A 50 -1.89 9.98 -2.45
CA PHE A 50 -0.66 9.23 -2.15
C PHE A 50 -0.56 7.95 -2.97
N CYS A 51 -1.57 7.09 -2.91
CA CYS A 51 -1.64 5.85 -3.67
C CYS A 51 -3.08 5.40 -3.87
N GLY A 52 -3.29 4.49 -4.80
CA GLY A 52 -4.47 3.64 -4.85
C GLY A 52 -4.18 2.32 -4.15
N MET A 53 -5.22 1.60 -3.75
CA MET A 53 -5.08 0.26 -3.20
C MET A 53 -6.14 -0.66 -3.79
N CYS A 54 -5.69 -1.73 -4.46
CA CYS A 54 -6.57 -2.81 -4.83
C CYS A 54 -6.78 -3.73 -3.63
N ILE A 55 -8.00 -4.22 -3.46
CA ILE A 55 -8.37 -5.20 -2.44
C ILE A 55 -9.24 -6.28 -3.06
N GLY A 56 -8.97 -7.53 -2.75
CA GLY A 56 -9.72 -8.68 -3.28
C GLY A 56 -9.03 -10.00 -3.01
N TYR A 57 -9.39 -11.00 -3.77
CA TYR A 57 -8.74 -12.32 -3.72
C TYR A 57 -7.66 -12.38 -4.79
N LYS A 58 -6.44 -12.75 -4.40
CA LYS A 58 -5.34 -12.88 -5.36
C LYS A 58 -5.58 -14.04 -6.32
N ASP A 59 -5.22 -13.84 -7.57
CA ASP A 59 -5.12 -14.91 -8.56
C ASP A 59 -3.81 -15.70 -8.33
N ASN A 60 -3.90 -16.94 -7.92
CA ASN A 60 -2.74 -17.79 -7.65
C ASN A 60 -1.95 -18.17 -8.93
N GLU A 61 -2.58 -18.06 -10.09
CA GLU A 61 -1.93 -18.35 -11.38
C GLU A 61 -1.21 -17.12 -11.97
N ALA A 62 -1.47 -15.94 -11.45
CA ALA A 62 -0.82 -14.71 -11.93
C ALA A 62 0.66 -14.68 -11.51
N PRO A 63 1.61 -14.60 -12.46
CA PRO A 63 3.06 -14.65 -12.16
C PRO A 63 3.53 -13.59 -11.17
N VAL A 64 2.89 -12.40 -11.15
CA VAL A 64 3.21 -11.32 -10.23
C VAL A 64 3.03 -11.72 -8.76
N ASN A 65 2.13 -12.67 -8.47
CA ASN A 65 1.86 -13.14 -7.11
C ASN A 65 2.90 -14.14 -6.59
N ASN A 66 3.83 -14.56 -7.44
CA ASN A 66 4.97 -15.39 -7.08
C ASN A 66 6.23 -14.56 -6.75
N LEU A 67 6.15 -13.25 -6.92
CA LEU A 67 7.25 -12.35 -6.60
C LEU A 67 7.44 -12.27 -5.07
N VAL A 68 8.61 -12.69 -4.61
CA VAL A 68 9.04 -12.52 -3.22
C VAL A 68 10.10 -11.41 -3.22
N SER A 69 9.75 -10.27 -2.64
CA SER A 69 10.69 -9.15 -2.52
C SER A 69 11.79 -9.48 -1.51
N GLU A 70 13.02 -9.18 -1.84
CA GLU A 70 14.14 -9.31 -0.91
C GLU A 70 13.94 -8.42 0.32
N ARG A 71 14.40 -8.92 1.45
CA ARG A 71 14.45 -8.17 2.71
C ARG A 71 15.87 -8.24 3.25
N ARG A 72 16.37 -7.09 3.69
CA ARG A 72 17.69 -7.04 4.33
C ARG A 72 17.67 -7.90 5.60
N PRO A 73 18.68 -8.76 5.81
CA PRO A 73 18.85 -9.50 7.06
C PRO A 73 18.88 -8.56 8.27
N ILE A 74 18.30 -9.03 9.39
CA ILE A 74 18.14 -8.17 10.58
C ILE A 74 19.45 -7.67 11.15
N ASP A 75 20.50 -8.48 11.10
CA ASP A 75 21.85 -8.19 11.57
C ASP A 75 22.57 -7.11 10.76
N GLU A 76 22.06 -6.78 9.57
CA GLU A 76 22.63 -5.69 8.74
C GLU A 76 22.05 -4.31 9.09
N TRP A 77 20.95 -4.23 9.83
CA TRP A 77 20.29 -2.94 10.08
C TRP A 77 19.83 -2.74 11.53
N ALA A 78 19.85 -3.78 12.37
CA ALA A 78 19.46 -3.69 13.78
C ALA A 78 20.60 -4.18 14.67
N GLN A 79 20.80 -3.48 15.78
CA GLN A 79 21.74 -3.87 16.84
C GLN A 79 20.94 -4.08 18.13
N PHE A 80 21.08 -5.26 18.73
CA PHE A 80 20.50 -5.56 20.03
C PHE A 80 21.55 -5.30 21.11
N LEU A 81 21.22 -4.45 22.08
CA LEU A 81 22.11 -4.05 23.19
C LEU A 81 21.85 -4.93 24.41
#